data_5aa27bd82dc720ef64f532111be94764
#
_entry.id   5aa27bd82dc720ef64f532111be94764
#
_cell.length_a   1.000
_cell.length_b   1.000
_cell.length_c   1.000
_cell.angle_alpha   90.00
_cell.angle_beta   90.00
_cell.angle_gamma   90.00
#
_symmetry.space_group_name_H-M   'P 1'
#
loop_
_entity.id
_entity.type
_entity.pdbx_description
1 polymer ?
#
loop_
_entity_poly.entity_id
_entity_poly.type
_entity_poly.pdbx_seq_one_letter_code
_entity_poly.pdbx_strand_id
1 'polypeptide(L)'
;MATEPSLHQRRRPPNQRELDAIPWLNTLEGKVQERAINDMAVTEANTGDFVCRIGKPVTYWFGLIEGLLKMSSDNAQGQTMTFTGVPPGGWFGEGTVLKREPYRYNIQALRKSVVAGIPIHTFDWLLDNSIGFNRFVMLQLNERLGQFIAAREIDRMSNPD
;
A
#
# COMPACT_ATOMS: atom_id res chain seq x y z
N MET A 1 16.79 21.61 -17.19
CA MET A 1 16.80 20.92 -15.88
C MET A 1 16.27 19.51 -16.05
N ALA A 2 17.07 18.53 -15.68
CA ALA A 2 16.59 17.17 -15.69
C ALA A 2 15.55 16.99 -14.54
N THR A 3 14.35 16.55 -14.90
CA THR A 3 13.36 16.16 -13.90
C THR A 3 13.77 14.84 -13.27
N GLU A 4 13.65 14.72 -11.96
CA GLU A 4 13.88 13.45 -11.29
C GLU A 4 12.93 12.38 -11.85
N PRO A 5 13.40 11.12 -12.06
CA PRO A 5 12.52 10.07 -12.52
C PRO A 5 11.37 9.86 -11.53
N SER A 6 10.20 9.55 -12.04
CA SER A 6 9.07 9.17 -11.19
C SER A 6 9.39 7.88 -10.44
N LEU A 7 8.63 7.57 -9.36
CA LEU A 7 8.80 6.32 -8.64
C LEU A 7 8.72 5.11 -9.56
N HIS A 8 7.82 5.14 -10.55
CA HIS A 8 7.66 4.07 -11.53
C HIS A 8 8.90 3.87 -12.41
N GLN A 9 9.65 4.94 -12.66
CA GLN A 9 10.87 4.89 -13.49
C GLN A 9 12.09 4.42 -12.70
N ARG A 10 12.05 4.50 -11.37
CA ARG A 10 13.17 4.10 -10.49
C ARG A 10 13.07 2.66 -9.97
N ARG A 11 12.22 1.85 -10.59
CA ARG A 11 11.96 0.49 -10.15
C ARG A 11 13.17 -0.42 -10.34
N ARG A 12 13.37 -1.30 -9.39
CA ARG A 12 14.36 -2.36 -9.42
C ARG A 12 13.79 -3.65 -8.84
N PRO A 13 14.42 -4.81 -9.07
CA PRO A 13 14.03 -6.06 -8.41
C PRO A 13 14.26 -5.98 -6.90
N PRO A 14 13.49 -6.73 -6.10
CA PRO A 14 13.75 -6.84 -4.67
C PRO A 14 15.00 -7.67 -4.39
N ASN A 15 15.68 -7.35 -3.28
CA ASN A 15 16.75 -8.20 -2.75
C ASN A 15 16.18 -9.14 -1.67
N GLN A 16 16.98 -10.08 -1.19
CA GLN A 16 16.52 -11.08 -0.23
C GLN A 16 16.06 -10.48 1.10
N ARG A 17 16.77 -9.47 1.60
CA ARG A 17 16.40 -8.78 2.84
C ARG A 17 15.01 -8.13 2.71
N GLU A 18 14.73 -7.54 1.57
CA GLU A 18 13.44 -6.90 1.30
C GLU A 18 12.32 -7.94 1.19
N LEU A 19 12.59 -9.06 0.53
CA LEU A 19 11.63 -10.16 0.44
C LEU A 19 11.30 -10.73 1.83
N ASP A 20 12.30 -10.87 2.68
CA ASP A 20 12.12 -11.38 4.05
C ASP A 20 11.23 -10.47 4.90
N ALA A 21 11.14 -9.19 4.54
CA ALA A 21 10.31 -8.20 5.26
C ALA A 21 8.85 -8.19 4.81
N ILE A 22 8.47 -9.00 3.81
CA ILE A 22 7.11 -8.98 3.24
C ILE A 22 6.26 -10.05 3.92
N PRO A 23 5.23 -9.65 4.69
CA PRO A 23 4.50 -10.61 5.54
C PRO A 23 3.65 -11.62 4.75
N TRP A 24 3.15 -11.26 3.58
CA TRP A 24 2.26 -12.14 2.82
C TRP A 24 2.98 -13.12 1.89
N LEU A 25 4.28 -12.96 1.65
CA LEU A 25 5.02 -13.89 0.78
C LEU A 25 5.00 -15.31 1.30
N ASN A 26 5.06 -15.48 2.62
CA ASN A 26 5.06 -16.81 3.25
C ASN A 26 3.72 -17.53 3.13
N THR A 27 2.66 -16.83 2.74
CA THR A 27 1.35 -17.43 2.50
C THR A 27 1.25 -18.09 1.11
N LEU A 28 2.22 -17.83 0.25
CA LEU A 28 2.26 -18.31 -1.13
C LEU A 28 3.10 -19.57 -1.24
N GLU A 29 2.67 -20.48 -2.09
CA GLU A 29 3.36 -21.75 -2.33
C GLU A 29 4.11 -21.76 -3.67
N GLY A 30 5.29 -22.37 -3.70
CA GLY A 30 6.03 -22.75 -4.89
C GLY A 30 6.01 -21.73 -6.02
N LYS A 31 5.38 -22.10 -7.13
CA LYS A 31 5.32 -21.28 -8.35
C LYS A 31 4.56 -19.98 -8.18
N VAL A 32 3.61 -19.95 -7.27
CA VAL A 32 2.84 -18.72 -6.98
C VAL A 32 3.76 -17.70 -6.33
N GLN A 33 4.57 -18.12 -5.38
CA GLN A 33 5.57 -17.27 -4.74
C GLN A 33 6.61 -16.77 -5.75
N GLU A 34 7.11 -17.66 -6.60
CA GLU A 34 8.08 -17.30 -7.65
C GLU A 34 7.52 -16.21 -8.56
N ARG A 35 6.29 -16.34 -8.99
CA ARG A 35 5.66 -15.33 -9.84
C ARG A 35 5.52 -13.98 -9.13
N ALA A 36 5.11 -13.99 -7.88
CA ALA A 36 5.00 -12.77 -7.09
C ALA A 36 6.36 -12.05 -7.00
N ILE A 37 7.42 -12.80 -6.72
CA ILE A 37 8.77 -12.25 -6.62
C ILE A 37 9.24 -11.70 -7.97
N ASN A 38 9.03 -12.45 -9.06
CA ASN A 38 9.44 -12.03 -10.40
C ASN A 38 8.75 -10.75 -10.87
N ASP A 39 7.48 -10.57 -10.49
CA ASP A 39 6.69 -9.41 -10.91
C ASP A 39 6.82 -8.22 -9.95
N MET A 40 7.43 -8.42 -8.79
CA MET A 40 7.60 -7.38 -7.78
C MET A 40 8.62 -6.34 -8.21
N ALA A 41 8.30 -5.08 -7.96
CA ALA A 41 9.21 -3.97 -8.16
C ALA A 41 9.43 -3.26 -6.83
N VAL A 42 10.64 -2.77 -6.62
CA VAL A 42 11.01 -1.98 -5.44
C VAL A 42 11.51 -0.62 -5.91
N THR A 43 11.16 0.41 -5.18
CA THR A 43 11.60 1.77 -5.48
C THR A 43 11.91 2.51 -4.18
N GLU A 44 12.81 3.49 -4.27
CA GLU A 44 13.08 4.39 -3.16
C GLU A 44 12.23 5.65 -3.33
N ALA A 45 11.59 6.07 -2.25
CA ALA A 45 10.86 7.32 -2.18
C ALA A 45 11.64 8.29 -1.28
N ASN A 46 11.89 9.48 -1.78
CA ASN A 46 12.48 10.55 -0.98
C ASN A 46 11.42 11.22 -0.13
N THR A 47 11.83 11.91 0.94
CA THR A 47 10.90 12.69 1.77
C THR A 47 10.05 13.60 0.89
N GLY A 48 8.74 13.51 1.05
CA GLY A 48 7.77 14.31 0.29
C GLY A 48 7.27 13.67 -1.00
N ASP A 49 7.89 12.59 -1.48
CA ASP A 49 7.42 11.89 -2.67
C ASP A 49 6.06 11.24 -2.42
N PHE A 50 5.20 11.27 -3.43
CA PHE A 50 3.91 10.58 -3.39
C PHE A 50 4.02 9.19 -3.99
N VAL A 51 3.58 8.19 -3.24
CA VAL A 51 3.42 6.81 -3.75
C VAL A 51 2.09 6.68 -4.46
N CYS A 52 1.05 7.26 -3.89
CA CYS A 52 -0.30 7.29 -4.45
C CYS A 52 -0.86 8.70 -4.35
N ARG A 53 -1.61 9.12 -5.36
CA ARG A 53 -2.29 10.43 -5.35
C ARG A 53 -3.76 10.27 -5.68
N ILE A 54 -4.60 11.04 -4.98
CA ILE A 54 -6.05 11.09 -5.22
C ILE A 54 -6.33 11.31 -6.71
N GLY A 55 -7.24 10.51 -7.26
CA GLY A 55 -7.70 10.62 -8.63
C GLY A 55 -6.82 9.92 -9.67
N LYS A 56 -5.63 9.46 -9.28
CA LYS A 56 -4.74 8.75 -10.21
C LYS A 56 -5.14 7.29 -10.32
N PRO A 57 -4.98 6.67 -11.50
CA PRO A 57 -5.31 5.25 -11.67
C PRO A 57 -4.40 4.36 -10.83
N VAL A 58 -4.97 3.26 -10.36
CA VAL A 58 -4.24 2.25 -9.60
C VAL A 58 -3.53 1.33 -10.58
N THR A 59 -2.21 1.23 -10.47
CA THR A 59 -1.41 0.35 -11.32
C THR A 59 -0.66 -0.71 -10.50
N TYR A 60 -0.48 -0.47 -9.21
CA TYR A 60 0.24 -1.36 -8.29
C TYR A 60 -0.47 -1.45 -6.95
N TRP A 61 -0.29 -2.59 -6.29
CA TRP A 61 -0.56 -2.76 -4.87
C TRP A 61 0.77 -2.54 -4.13
N PHE A 62 0.82 -1.61 -3.17
CA PHE A 62 2.06 -1.17 -2.55
C PHE A 62 2.18 -1.58 -1.10
N GLY A 63 3.44 -1.75 -0.67
CA GLY A 63 3.78 -1.95 0.72
C GLY A 63 5.07 -1.24 1.10
N LEU A 64 5.24 -0.98 2.38
CA LEU A 64 6.42 -0.31 2.91
C LEU A 64 7.41 -1.34 3.47
N ILE A 65 8.64 -1.29 2.98
CA ILE A 65 9.75 -2.12 3.49
C ILE A 65 10.49 -1.39 4.61
N GLU A 66 10.89 -0.15 4.35
CA GLU A 66 11.60 0.71 5.32
C GLU A 66 11.08 2.13 5.19
N GLY A 67 11.14 2.88 6.28
CA GLY A 67 10.77 4.28 6.29
C GLY A 67 9.45 4.54 6.99
N LEU A 68 8.74 5.57 6.54
CA LEU A 68 7.45 5.95 7.08
C LEU A 68 6.64 6.68 6.03
N LEU A 69 5.42 6.24 5.82
CA LEU A 69 4.48 6.87 4.90
C LEU A 69 3.30 7.45 5.68
N LYS A 70 2.68 8.45 5.10
CA LYS A 70 1.48 9.10 5.64
C LYS A 70 0.33 8.89 4.67
N MET A 71 -0.80 8.39 5.18
CA MET A 71 -2.05 8.31 4.43
C MET A 71 -2.92 9.51 4.79
N SER A 72 -3.35 10.25 3.78
CA SER A 72 -4.18 11.44 3.97
C SER A 72 -5.17 11.60 2.84
N SER A 73 -6.21 12.41 3.07
CA SER A 73 -7.10 12.84 2.00
C SER A 73 -7.36 14.34 2.14
N ASP A 74 -7.83 14.96 1.06
CA ASP A 74 -8.25 16.36 1.08
C ASP A 74 -9.77 16.41 1.17
N ASN A 75 -10.29 17.33 1.96
CA ASN A 75 -11.73 17.57 2.02
C ASN A 75 -12.16 18.54 0.91
N ALA A 76 -13.49 18.81 0.83
CA ALA A 76 -14.06 19.69 -0.18
C ALA A 76 -13.56 21.12 -0.09
N GLN A 77 -13.01 21.55 1.05
CA GLN A 77 -12.45 22.89 1.26
C GLN A 77 -10.94 22.92 1.04
N GLY A 78 -10.34 21.84 0.53
CA GLY A 78 -8.92 21.76 0.27
C GLY A 78 -8.05 21.53 1.50
N GLN A 79 -8.64 21.26 2.65
CA GLN A 79 -7.90 20.95 3.88
C GLN A 79 -7.44 19.49 3.85
N THR A 80 -6.19 19.25 4.23
CA THR A 80 -5.63 17.91 4.32
C THR A 80 -6.06 17.25 5.63
N MET A 81 -6.61 16.05 5.51
CA MET A 81 -6.97 15.21 6.66
C MET A 81 -6.04 14.00 6.69
N THR A 82 -5.22 13.90 7.72
CA THR A 82 -4.34 12.75 7.91
C THR A 82 -5.07 11.64 8.66
N PHE A 83 -5.12 10.45 8.07
CA PHE A 83 -5.80 9.30 8.69
C PHE A 83 -4.84 8.51 9.57
N THR A 84 -3.66 8.18 9.05
CA THR A 84 -2.73 7.29 9.76
C THR A 84 -1.35 7.31 9.10
N GLY A 85 -0.36 6.82 9.85
CA GLY A 85 0.94 6.45 9.31
C GLY A 85 0.94 5.01 8.83
N VAL A 86 1.76 4.70 7.86
CA VAL A 86 2.01 3.35 7.39
C VAL A 86 3.43 2.97 7.80
N PRO A 87 3.59 2.06 8.77
CA PRO A 87 4.92 1.61 9.21
C PRO A 87 5.45 0.50 8.30
N PRO A 88 6.74 0.14 8.44
CA PRO A 88 7.31 -1.02 7.74
C PRO A 88 6.47 -2.28 7.96
N GLY A 89 6.30 -3.07 6.91
CA GLY A 89 5.44 -4.25 6.89
C GLY A 89 3.99 -3.97 6.53
N GLY A 90 3.58 -2.70 6.45
CA GLY A 90 2.22 -2.31 6.06
C GLY A 90 2.05 -2.34 4.55
N TRP A 91 0.99 -3.00 4.09
CA TRP A 91 0.56 -3.01 2.68
C TRP A 91 -0.79 -2.33 2.60
N PHE A 92 -1.04 -1.61 1.51
CA PHE A 92 -2.20 -0.71 1.45
C PHE A 92 -2.79 -0.66 0.04
N GLY A 93 -4.08 -0.30 -0.02
CA GLY A 93 -4.78 -0.06 -1.28
C GLY A 93 -5.47 -1.28 -1.86
N GLU A 94 -5.58 -2.38 -1.14
CA GLU A 94 -6.24 -3.60 -1.63
C GLU A 94 -7.70 -3.37 -2.00
N GLY A 95 -8.42 -2.55 -1.24
CA GLY A 95 -9.81 -2.22 -1.56
C GLY A 95 -9.92 -1.44 -2.87
N THR A 96 -9.01 -0.51 -3.09
CA THR A 96 -8.95 0.30 -4.31
C THR A 96 -8.61 -0.57 -5.52
N VAL A 97 -7.64 -1.49 -5.36
CA VAL A 97 -7.27 -2.45 -6.41
C VAL A 97 -8.44 -3.36 -6.75
N LEU A 98 -9.10 -3.93 -5.72
CA LEU A 98 -10.24 -4.83 -5.91
C LEU A 98 -11.39 -4.16 -6.66
N LYS A 99 -11.67 -2.90 -6.37
CA LYS A 99 -12.76 -2.15 -6.99
C LYS A 99 -12.41 -1.54 -8.34
N ARG A 100 -11.13 -1.53 -8.73
CA ARG A 100 -10.69 -0.90 -9.98
C ARG A 100 -11.05 0.57 -10.06
N GLU A 101 -10.96 1.28 -8.95
CA GLU A 101 -11.27 2.71 -8.91
C GLU A 101 -10.01 3.54 -8.71
N PRO A 102 -10.03 4.84 -9.07
CA PRO A 102 -8.90 5.74 -8.77
C PRO A 102 -8.66 5.86 -7.27
N TYR A 103 -7.44 6.23 -6.89
CA TYR A 103 -7.11 6.45 -5.48
C TYR A 103 -8.00 7.53 -4.86
N ARG A 104 -8.49 7.28 -3.66
CA ARG A 104 -9.29 8.22 -2.86
C ARG A 104 -8.47 8.90 -1.77
N TYR A 105 -7.19 8.60 -1.70
CA TYR A 105 -6.28 9.12 -0.69
C TYR A 105 -4.90 9.31 -1.29
N ASN A 106 -4.08 10.08 -0.57
CA ASN A 106 -2.67 10.26 -0.89
C ASN A 106 -1.83 9.40 0.06
N ILE A 107 -0.78 8.83 -0.46
CA ILE A 107 0.28 8.21 0.35
C ILE A 107 1.57 8.96 0.02
N GLN A 108 2.17 9.55 1.05
CA GLN A 108 3.35 10.40 0.91
C GLN A 108 4.44 9.96 1.89
N ALA A 109 5.68 9.94 1.42
CA ALA A 109 6.82 9.60 2.27
C ALA A 109 7.12 10.72 3.23
N LEU A 110 7.16 10.41 4.52
CA LEU A 110 7.54 11.34 5.58
C LEU A 110 9.05 11.39 5.78
N ARG A 111 9.74 10.38 5.32
CA ARG A 111 11.20 10.29 5.28
C ARG A 111 11.59 9.35 4.15
N LYS A 112 12.90 9.25 3.86
CA LYS A 112 13.38 8.32 2.84
C LYS A 112 12.85 6.92 3.13
N SER A 113 12.21 6.32 2.15
CA SER A 113 11.46 5.06 2.30
C SER A 113 11.76 4.11 1.15
N VAL A 114 11.64 2.82 1.43
CA VAL A 114 11.73 1.76 0.42
C VAL A 114 10.35 1.14 0.28
N VAL A 115 9.80 1.19 -0.93
CA VAL A 115 8.43 0.76 -1.23
C VAL A 115 8.48 -0.39 -2.21
N ALA A 116 7.73 -1.46 -1.93
CA ALA A 116 7.55 -2.57 -2.86
C ALA A 116 6.18 -2.49 -3.50
N GLY A 117 6.06 -2.94 -4.75
CA GLY A 117 4.81 -2.93 -5.47
C GLY A 117 4.60 -4.21 -6.28
N ILE A 118 3.35 -4.64 -6.33
CA ILE A 118 2.88 -5.74 -7.17
C ILE A 118 1.96 -5.15 -8.22
N PRO A 119 2.20 -5.39 -9.53
CA PRO A 119 1.28 -4.94 -10.57
C PRO A 119 -0.13 -5.48 -10.33
N ILE A 120 -1.15 -4.70 -10.67
CA ILE A 120 -2.55 -5.10 -10.41
C ILE A 120 -2.93 -6.42 -11.08
N HIS A 121 -2.40 -6.71 -12.28
CA HIS A 121 -2.67 -7.99 -12.93
C HIS A 121 -2.06 -9.17 -12.15
N THR A 122 -0.92 -8.98 -11.52
CA THR A 122 -0.31 -9.99 -10.65
C THR A 122 -1.13 -10.15 -9.37
N PHE A 123 -1.57 -9.05 -8.79
CA PHE A 123 -2.47 -9.08 -7.62
C PHE A 123 -3.71 -9.94 -7.90
N ASP A 124 -4.37 -9.72 -9.04
CA ASP A 124 -5.53 -10.51 -9.44
C ASP A 124 -5.17 -11.99 -9.63
N TRP A 125 -4.04 -12.25 -10.27
CA TRP A 125 -3.58 -13.61 -10.50
C TRP A 125 -3.31 -14.33 -9.16
N LEU A 126 -2.75 -13.62 -8.18
CA LEU A 126 -2.54 -14.17 -6.83
C LEU A 126 -3.87 -14.50 -6.15
N LEU A 127 -4.87 -13.63 -6.29
CA LEU A 127 -6.22 -13.91 -5.76
C LEU A 127 -6.81 -15.17 -6.39
N ASP A 128 -6.60 -15.37 -7.68
CA ASP A 128 -7.16 -16.51 -8.42
C ASP A 128 -6.41 -17.82 -8.13
N ASN A 129 -5.16 -17.75 -7.65
CA ASN A 129 -4.29 -18.91 -7.55
C ASN A 129 -3.79 -19.22 -6.14
N SER A 130 -4.17 -18.45 -5.13
CA SER A 130 -3.69 -18.67 -3.77
C SER A 130 -4.78 -18.42 -2.73
N ILE A 131 -5.17 -19.47 -2.05
CA ILE A 131 -6.09 -19.36 -0.92
C ILE A 131 -5.42 -18.58 0.22
N GLY A 132 -4.12 -18.82 0.46
CA GLY A 132 -3.35 -18.12 1.48
C GLY A 132 -3.32 -16.62 1.25
N PHE A 133 -3.14 -16.19 0.00
CA PHE A 133 -3.18 -14.78 -0.36
C PHE A 133 -4.56 -14.17 -0.11
N ASN A 134 -5.62 -14.88 -0.52
CA ASN A 134 -7.00 -14.45 -0.24
C ASN A 134 -7.24 -14.22 1.25
N ARG A 135 -6.80 -15.17 2.08
CA ARG A 135 -6.94 -15.05 3.54
C ARG A 135 -6.21 -13.84 4.08
N PHE A 136 -4.99 -13.60 3.60
CA PHE A 136 -4.22 -12.42 4.01
C PHE A 136 -4.98 -11.14 3.67
N VAL A 137 -5.48 -11.03 2.44
CA VAL A 137 -6.21 -9.82 1.99
C VAL A 137 -7.49 -9.62 2.81
N MET A 138 -8.25 -10.69 3.04
CA MET A 138 -9.47 -10.62 3.84
C MET A 138 -9.19 -10.18 5.28
N LEU A 139 -8.15 -10.74 5.90
CA LEU A 139 -7.75 -10.38 7.26
C LEU A 139 -7.32 -8.92 7.33
N GLN A 140 -6.59 -8.45 6.34
CA GLN A 140 -6.15 -7.06 6.28
C GLN A 140 -7.33 -6.09 6.14
N LEU A 141 -8.30 -6.41 5.28
CA LEU A 141 -9.52 -5.60 5.13
C LEU A 141 -10.32 -5.59 6.44
N ASN A 142 -10.42 -6.73 7.10
CA ASN A 142 -11.12 -6.84 8.38
C ASN A 142 -10.44 -6.01 9.47
N GLU A 143 -9.11 -6.04 9.52
CA GLU A 143 -8.32 -5.24 10.46
C GLU A 143 -8.57 -3.75 10.27
N ARG A 144 -8.57 -3.29 9.03
CA ARG A 144 -8.84 -1.88 8.70
C ARG A 144 -10.26 -1.47 9.08
N LEU A 145 -11.24 -2.34 8.86
CA LEU A 145 -12.62 -2.10 9.27
C LEU A 145 -12.70 -1.95 10.79
N GLY A 146 -12.04 -2.85 11.54
CA GLY A 146 -11.98 -2.77 12.99
C GLY A 146 -11.35 -1.47 13.48
N GLN A 147 -10.25 -1.04 12.88
CA GLN A 147 -9.59 0.22 13.20
C GLN A 147 -10.50 1.42 12.92
N PHE A 148 -11.22 1.38 11.81
CA PHE A 148 -12.16 2.44 11.44
C PHE A 148 -13.30 2.53 12.45
N ILE A 149 -13.88 1.40 12.85
CA ILE A 149 -14.95 1.35 13.86
C ILE A 149 -14.44 1.90 15.19
N ALA A 150 -13.24 1.47 15.63
CA ALA A 150 -12.64 1.94 16.88
C ALA A 150 -12.40 3.46 16.86
N ALA A 151 -11.92 4.01 15.74
CA ALA A 151 -11.70 5.44 15.58
C ALA A 151 -13.02 6.22 15.69
N ARG A 152 -14.10 5.71 15.09
CA ARG A 152 -15.42 6.33 15.19
C ARG A 152 -15.97 6.30 16.61
N GLU A 153 -15.76 5.22 17.35
CA GLU A 153 -16.16 5.12 18.75
C GLU A 153 -15.42 6.16 19.62
N ILE A 154 -14.13 6.34 19.40
CA ILE A 154 -13.33 7.33 20.10
C ILE A 154 -13.85 8.74 19.79
N ASP A 155 -14.14 9.06 18.54
CA ASP A 155 -14.69 10.35 18.13
C ASP A 155 -16.04 10.63 18.82
N ARG A 156 -16.92 9.62 18.88
CA ARG A 156 -18.21 9.75 19.57
C ARG A 156 -18.03 10.00 21.07
N MET A 157 -17.06 9.37 21.69
CA MET A 157 -16.77 9.58 23.11
C MET A 157 -16.18 10.97 23.39
N SER A 158 -15.43 11.51 22.45
CA SER A 158 -14.81 12.84 22.56
C SER A 158 -15.80 13.98 22.30
N ASN A 159 -16.86 13.74 21.53
CA ASN A 159 -17.91 14.69 21.19
C ASN A 159 -19.28 14.06 21.47
N PRO A 160 -19.72 14.05 22.73
CA PRO A 160 -20.94 13.32 23.14
C PRO A 160 -22.25 13.94 22.70
N ASP A 161 -22.26 15.02 21.98
CA ASP A 161 -23.52 15.65 21.49
C ASP A 161 -24.26 14.77 20.50
#